data_b6da5a3466338c9bcffc52013e218ac6
#
_entry.id   b6da5a3466338c9bcffc52013e218ac6
#
_cell.length_a   1.000
_cell.length_b   1.000
_cell.length_c   1.000
_cell.angle_alpha   90.00
_cell.angle_beta   90.00
_cell.angle_gamma   90.00
#
_symmetry.space_group_name_H-M   'P 1'
#
loop_
_entity.id
_entity.type
_entity.pdbx_description
1 polymer ?
#
loop_
_entity_poly.entity_id
_entity_poly.type
_entity_poly.pdbx_seq_one_letter_code
_entity_poly.pdbx_strand_id
1 'polypeptide(L)'
;GKTAKKYRHGIEYGSARWGTAADIAPYMDKDFFQNIPMTQTERITMASRPKQPKYARNKNILVIGGSGSGKTRFFCKPSLLQAHSSYVCTDPKGTLLPEIGTFLERKKYRIKCLNLINFRKSMRYNPLAYIRSEKDILKLVNALIMNTKGEGEKSSEDFWVKAERLYYSALIGYIWYEATEEEKNFITLLDLINASEAREDDETYQSPVDLLFSQLEEREPDHFAVKQYRKFKMAAGKTLKSILISCGARLAPFDIKELRDLMEYDELELDTLGDQKTALFVILSDTDSTFNFVAALMYSQLFNLLCDKADDFYGGRL
;
A
#
# COMPACT_ATOMS: atom_id res chain seq x y z
N GLY A 1 31.26 -28.12 36.64
CA GLY A 1 30.39 -28.07 35.60
C GLY A 1 30.55 -26.90 34.61
N LYS A 2 30.67 -27.22 33.35
CA LYS A 2 30.74 -26.24 32.24
C LYS A 2 29.44 -25.41 32.04
N THR A 3 28.39 -25.67 32.83
CA THR A 3 27.06 -25.04 32.73
C THR A 3 26.68 -24.18 33.94
N ALA A 4 27.57 -23.94 34.88
CA ALA A 4 27.28 -23.07 36.01
C ALA A 4 27.15 -21.63 35.55
N LYS A 5 25.96 -21.03 35.73
CA LYS A 5 25.73 -19.59 35.50
C LYS A 5 26.68 -18.82 36.43
N LYS A 6 27.56 -17.99 35.88
CA LYS A 6 28.36 -17.06 36.69
C LYS A 6 27.45 -15.92 37.17
N TYR A 7 27.11 -15.93 38.45
CA TYR A 7 26.45 -14.81 39.09
C TYR A 7 27.48 -13.67 39.26
N ARG A 8 27.10 -12.48 38.78
CA ARG A 8 27.90 -11.27 38.98
C ARG A 8 27.22 -10.42 40.03
N HIS A 9 27.93 -10.12 41.12
CA HIS A 9 27.44 -9.20 42.17
C HIS A 9 27.07 -7.85 41.58
N GLY A 10 25.90 -7.30 41.96
CA GLY A 10 25.43 -5.99 41.58
C GLY A 10 24.67 -5.91 40.23
N ILE A 11 24.39 -7.06 39.59
CA ILE A 11 23.59 -7.13 38.33
C ILE A 11 22.54 -8.25 38.39
N GLU A 12 22.06 -8.55 39.56
CA GLU A 12 21.05 -9.60 39.82
C GLU A 12 19.73 -9.32 39.07
N TYR A 13 19.40 -8.05 38.86
CA TYR A 13 18.20 -7.58 38.17
C TYR A 13 18.42 -7.15 36.71
N GLY A 14 19.61 -7.36 36.17
CA GLY A 14 20.00 -7.03 34.81
C GLY A 14 21.22 -6.12 34.72
N SER A 15 21.81 -6.04 33.53
CA SER A 15 23.00 -5.24 33.25
C SER A 15 22.70 -3.96 32.45
N ALA A 16 21.44 -3.56 32.34
CA ALA A 16 21.03 -2.36 31.63
C ALA A 16 21.51 -1.09 32.35
N ARG A 17 22.08 -0.16 31.59
CA ARG A 17 22.54 1.15 32.07
C ARG A 17 22.32 2.20 30.98
N TRP A 18 22.37 3.45 31.35
CA TRP A 18 22.41 4.53 30.38
C TRP A 18 23.71 4.46 29.56
N GLY A 19 23.55 4.61 28.24
CA GLY A 19 24.69 4.64 27.32
C GLY A 19 25.48 5.94 27.43
N THR A 20 26.76 5.86 27.14
CA THR A 20 27.66 7.01 26.97
C THR A 20 27.89 7.31 25.51
N ALA A 21 28.49 8.44 25.15
CA ALA A 21 28.87 8.77 23.79
C ALA A 21 29.77 7.69 23.13
N ALA A 22 30.65 7.05 23.91
CA ALA A 22 31.48 5.96 23.45
C ALA A 22 30.70 4.69 23.12
N ASP A 23 29.60 4.42 23.84
CA ASP A 23 28.73 3.28 23.57
C ASP A 23 27.93 3.49 22.28
N ILE A 24 27.58 4.73 21.95
CA ILE A 24 26.73 5.10 20.80
C ILE A 24 27.57 5.24 19.52
N ALA A 25 28.81 5.71 19.61
CA ALA A 25 29.70 5.99 18.49
C ALA A 25 29.77 4.86 17.42
N PRO A 26 29.81 3.56 17.77
CA PRO A 26 29.85 2.47 16.79
C PRO A 26 28.58 2.33 15.93
N TYR A 27 27.46 2.96 16.33
CA TYR A 27 26.19 2.93 15.62
C TYR A 27 25.96 4.16 14.73
N MET A 28 26.89 5.10 14.71
CA MET A 28 26.81 6.32 13.91
C MET A 28 27.69 6.22 12.67
N ASP A 29 27.25 6.80 11.58
CA ASP A 29 28.13 7.07 10.45
C ASP A 29 28.93 8.33 10.66
N LYS A 30 30.16 8.36 10.15
CA LYS A 30 31.04 9.54 10.22
C LYS A 30 30.48 10.70 9.39
N ASP A 31 29.91 10.39 8.22
CA ASP A 31 29.17 11.35 7.43
C ASP A 31 27.80 11.61 8.10
N PHE A 32 27.62 12.86 8.52
CA PHE A 32 26.38 13.28 9.19
C PHE A 32 25.14 12.96 8.35
N PHE A 33 25.22 13.14 7.04
CA PHE A 33 24.10 12.93 6.11
C PHE A 33 23.78 11.45 5.81
N GLN A 34 24.56 10.51 6.31
CA GLN A 34 24.31 9.07 6.21
C GLN A 34 23.68 8.49 7.48
N ASN A 35 22.98 9.31 8.24
CA ASN A 35 22.36 8.93 9.49
C ASN A 35 20.89 9.33 9.56
N ILE A 36 20.18 8.72 10.53
CA ILE A 36 18.88 9.18 11.02
C ILE A 36 19.14 9.96 12.31
N PRO A 37 18.89 11.26 12.37
CA PRO A 37 19.01 12.05 13.60
C PRO A 37 17.98 11.57 14.64
N MET A 38 18.45 11.25 15.83
CA MET A 38 17.61 10.82 16.95
C MET A 38 17.39 11.96 17.95
N THR A 39 18.46 12.69 18.25
CA THR A 39 18.48 13.86 19.11
C THR A 39 19.41 14.92 18.49
N GLN A 40 19.72 15.96 19.24
CA GLN A 40 20.66 16.98 18.80
C GLN A 40 22.09 16.41 18.59
N THR A 41 22.47 15.40 19.37
CA THR A 41 23.82 14.83 19.38
C THR A 41 23.87 13.38 18.91
N GLU A 42 22.82 12.61 19.15
CA GLU A 42 22.78 11.18 18.82
C GLU A 42 22.09 10.94 17.48
N ARG A 43 22.63 9.98 16.73
CA ARG A 43 22.13 9.56 15.43
C ARG A 43 22.43 8.07 15.20
N ILE A 44 21.74 7.46 14.28
CA ILE A 44 21.94 6.07 13.90
C ILE A 44 22.25 5.98 12.41
N THR A 45 23.28 5.21 12.05
CA THR A 45 23.71 5.03 10.66
C THR A 45 22.62 4.41 9.78
N MET A 46 22.53 4.85 8.52
CA MET A 46 21.73 4.18 7.49
C MET A 46 22.33 2.86 7.01
N ALA A 47 23.60 2.60 7.26
CA ALA A 47 24.23 1.33 6.86
C ALA A 47 23.53 0.14 7.53
N SER A 48 22.92 -0.73 6.73
CA SER A 48 22.27 -1.97 7.21
C SER A 48 23.25 -3.10 7.45
N ARG A 49 24.44 -3.05 6.82
CA ARG A 49 25.52 -4.04 6.94
C ARG A 49 26.82 -3.36 7.36
N PRO A 50 26.98 -2.97 8.64
CA PRO A 50 28.23 -2.41 9.13
C PRO A 50 29.35 -3.44 9.10
N LYS A 51 30.62 -2.98 9.07
CA LYS A 51 31.81 -3.86 9.05
C LYS A 51 31.80 -4.90 10.19
N GLN A 52 31.26 -4.54 11.34
CA GLN A 52 31.07 -5.46 12.47
C GLN A 52 29.57 -5.76 12.63
N PRO A 53 29.11 -6.99 12.34
CA PRO A 53 27.67 -7.35 12.38
C PRO A 53 26.99 -7.11 13.73
N LYS A 54 27.74 -7.16 14.83
CA LYS A 54 27.21 -6.87 16.19
C LYS A 54 26.62 -5.46 16.35
N TYR A 55 27.00 -4.52 15.47
CA TYR A 55 26.48 -3.14 15.45
C TYR A 55 25.33 -2.94 14.47
N ALA A 56 24.95 -3.98 13.72
CA ALA A 56 23.75 -3.90 12.89
C ALA A 56 22.52 -3.71 13.78
N ARG A 57 21.64 -2.78 13.39
CA ARG A 57 20.38 -2.48 14.08
C ARG A 57 19.26 -2.37 13.08
N ASN A 58 18.08 -2.78 13.54
CA ASN A 58 16.83 -2.49 12.87
C ASN A 58 16.65 -0.95 12.79
N LYS A 59 16.11 -0.48 11.69
CA LYS A 59 15.84 0.94 11.44
C LYS A 59 14.39 1.36 11.78
N ASN A 60 13.60 0.45 12.35
CA ASN A 60 12.28 0.79 12.84
C ASN A 60 12.41 1.66 14.11
N ILE A 61 11.84 2.85 14.07
CA ILE A 61 11.93 3.84 15.14
C ILE A 61 10.53 4.20 15.59
N LEU A 62 10.27 4.09 16.89
CA LEU A 62 9.03 4.53 17.51
C LEU A 62 9.29 5.84 18.26
N VAL A 63 8.61 6.90 17.83
CA VAL A 63 8.68 8.22 18.49
C VAL A 63 7.37 8.49 19.21
N ILE A 64 7.44 8.63 20.55
CA ILE A 64 6.27 8.84 21.40
C ILE A 64 6.30 10.27 21.94
N GLY A 65 5.16 10.95 21.85
CA GLY A 65 4.99 12.32 22.39
C GLY A 65 3.57 12.81 22.19
N GLY A 66 3.11 13.66 23.08
CA GLY A 66 1.80 14.31 22.99
C GLY A 66 1.69 15.29 21.81
N SER A 67 0.52 15.89 21.63
CA SER A 67 0.33 16.96 20.66
C SER A 67 1.23 18.16 21.03
N GLY A 68 1.86 18.78 20.02
CA GLY A 68 2.76 19.91 20.24
C GLY A 68 4.14 19.57 20.79
N SER A 69 4.46 18.28 21.10
CA SER A 69 5.77 17.88 21.65
C SER A 69 6.94 18.01 20.64
N GLY A 70 6.65 18.38 19.41
CA GLY A 70 7.68 18.63 18.41
C GLY A 70 8.13 17.41 17.61
N LYS A 71 7.40 16.28 17.63
CA LYS A 71 7.73 15.06 16.86
C LYS A 71 8.05 15.36 15.39
N THR A 72 7.20 16.11 14.73
CA THR A 72 7.42 16.51 13.34
C THR A 72 8.64 17.42 13.19
N ARG A 73 8.76 18.43 14.06
CA ARG A 73 9.82 19.44 13.99
C ARG A 73 11.21 18.89 14.30
N PHE A 74 11.32 18.02 15.31
CA PHE A 74 12.61 17.59 15.84
C PHE A 74 13.03 16.20 15.36
N PHE A 75 12.10 15.41 14.78
CA PHE A 75 12.43 14.09 14.25
C PHE A 75 12.11 13.96 12.76
N CYS A 76 10.86 14.17 12.32
CA CYS A 76 10.49 13.92 10.93
C CYS A 76 11.24 14.84 9.94
N LYS A 77 11.19 16.16 10.18
CA LYS A 77 11.86 17.13 9.29
C LYS A 77 13.37 16.94 9.24
N PRO A 78 14.12 16.85 10.37
CA PRO A 78 15.54 16.57 10.33
C PRO A 78 15.89 15.28 9.58
N SER A 79 15.07 14.22 9.72
CA SER A 79 15.28 12.96 9.00
C SER A 79 15.09 13.13 7.49
N LEU A 80 14.08 13.86 7.04
CA LEU A 80 13.86 14.15 5.61
C LEU A 80 14.96 15.07 5.04
N LEU A 81 15.46 16.02 5.82
CA LEU A 81 16.53 16.92 5.41
C LEU A 81 17.90 16.24 5.27
N GLN A 82 18.05 15.00 5.75
CA GLN A 82 19.26 14.19 5.44
C GLN A 82 19.39 13.89 3.94
N ALA A 83 18.29 13.79 3.21
CA ALA A 83 18.25 13.64 1.76
C ALA A 83 19.09 12.46 1.22
N HIS A 84 19.21 11.35 1.99
CA HIS A 84 20.00 10.19 1.60
C HIS A 84 19.21 9.07 0.88
N SER A 85 17.89 9.03 1.03
CA SER A 85 17.04 7.93 0.55
C SER A 85 15.79 8.47 -0.13
N SER A 86 15.06 7.64 -0.85
CA SER A 86 13.66 7.94 -1.16
C SER A 86 12.82 7.93 0.12
N TYR A 87 11.78 8.74 0.15
CA TYR A 87 10.93 8.89 1.33
C TYR A 87 9.46 8.68 0.96
N VAL A 88 8.74 8.03 1.87
CA VAL A 88 7.28 7.97 1.84
C VAL A 88 6.79 8.52 3.18
N CYS A 89 6.05 9.61 3.14
CA CYS A 89 5.62 10.32 4.34
C CYS A 89 4.10 10.37 4.40
N THR A 90 3.53 9.77 5.45
CA THR A 90 2.12 10.00 5.79
C THR A 90 2.02 11.31 6.56
N ASP A 91 1.29 12.28 6.01
CA ASP A 91 1.17 13.62 6.56
C ASP A 91 -0.30 14.00 6.82
N PRO A 92 -0.80 13.80 8.06
CA PRO A 92 -2.20 14.05 8.37
C PRO A 92 -2.63 15.52 8.23
N LYS A 93 -1.69 16.45 8.26
CA LYS A 93 -1.96 17.90 8.18
C LYS A 93 -1.63 18.49 6.82
N GLY A 94 -0.89 17.78 5.96
CA GLY A 94 -0.46 18.29 4.67
C GLY A 94 0.55 19.43 4.75
N THR A 95 1.30 19.56 5.87
CA THR A 95 2.23 20.68 6.12
C THR A 95 3.65 20.36 5.69
N LEU A 96 4.04 19.10 5.62
CA LEU A 96 5.41 18.69 5.29
C LEU A 96 5.81 19.10 3.88
N LEU A 97 4.96 18.83 2.90
CA LEU A 97 5.26 19.15 1.50
C LEU A 97 5.52 20.64 1.25
N PRO A 98 4.67 21.58 1.70
CA PRO A 98 4.95 23.01 1.56
C PRO A 98 6.24 23.47 2.27
N GLU A 99 6.57 22.86 3.40
CA GLU A 99 7.71 23.30 4.21
C GLU A 99 9.06 22.78 3.71
N ILE A 100 9.12 21.57 3.17
CA ILE A 100 10.39 20.93 2.78
C ILE A 100 10.47 20.54 1.30
N GLY A 101 9.38 20.63 0.54
CA GLY A 101 9.34 20.22 -0.86
C GLY A 101 10.39 20.93 -1.71
N THR A 102 10.49 22.25 -1.63
CA THR A 102 11.50 23.01 -2.37
C THR A 102 12.94 22.62 -2.04
N PHE A 103 13.22 22.27 -0.77
CA PHE A 103 14.54 21.74 -0.42
C PHE A 103 14.83 20.42 -1.10
N LEU A 104 13.85 19.49 -1.10
CA LEU A 104 14.01 18.19 -1.74
C LEU A 104 14.12 18.31 -3.26
N GLU A 105 13.38 19.22 -3.92
CA GLU A 105 13.53 19.52 -5.34
C GLU A 105 14.96 20.00 -5.67
N ARG A 106 15.51 20.91 -4.86
CA ARG A 106 16.91 21.36 -5.00
C ARG A 106 17.91 20.20 -4.81
N LYS A 107 17.55 19.19 -4.03
CA LYS A 107 18.32 17.92 -3.89
C LYS A 107 17.99 16.92 -4.98
N LYS A 108 17.27 17.34 -6.05
CA LYS A 108 16.88 16.55 -7.23
C LYS A 108 15.99 15.36 -6.93
N TYR A 109 15.14 15.49 -5.91
CA TYR A 109 14.05 14.53 -5.69
C TYR A 109 12.92 14.76 -6.68
N ARG A 110 12.33 13.67 -7.13
CA ARG A 110 10.98 13.72 -7.70
C ARG A 110 9.99 13.84 -6.55
N ILE A 111 9.10 14.80 -6.63
CA ILE A 111 8.05 15.00 -5.63
C ILE A 111 6.77 14.36 -6.14
N LYS A 112 6.21 13.47 -5.36
CA LYS A 112 4.92 12.83 -5.60
C LYS A 112 3.97 13.14 -4.44
N CYS A 113 2.68 13.28 -4.73
CA CYS A 113 1.67 13.62 -3.72
C CYS A 113 0.37 12.87 -3.98
N LEU A 114 -0.05 12.05 -3.02
CA LEU A 114 -1.39 11.50 -2.95
C LEU A 114 -2.16 12.26 -1.87
N ASN A 115 -3.09 13.13 -2.28
CA ASN A 115 -3.85 13.97 -1.36
C ASN A 115 -5.31 13.50 -1.29
N LEU A 116 -5.67 12.86 -0.18
CA LEU A 116 -7.01 12.33 0.06
C LEU A 116 -7.90 13.29 0.88
N ILE A 117 -7.40 14.48 1.21
CA ILE A 117 -8.19 15.57 1.77
C ILE A 117 -8.72 16.49 0.66
N ASN A 118 -7.86 16.81 -0.31
CA ASN A 118 -8.22 17.62 -1.46
C ASN A 118 -7.77 16.93 -2.74
N PHE A 119 -8.69 16.20 -3.36
CA PHE A 119 -8.39 15.40 -4.56
C PHE A 119 -7.88 16.22 -5.74
N ARG A 120 -8.28 17.50 -5.86
CA ARG A 120 -7.79 18.40 -6.92
C ARG A 120 -6.30 18.75 -6.80
N LYS A 121 -5.73 18.58 -5.60
CA LYS A 121 -4.30 18.79 -5.32
C LYS A 121 -3.51 17.48 -5.32
N SER A 122 -4.14 16.38 -5.67
CA SER A 122 -3.52 15.08 -5.71
C SER A 122 -2.99 14.75 -7.10
N MET A 123 -1.88 14.06 -7.15
CA MET A 123 -1.52 13.24 -8.30
C MET A 123 -2.47 12.05 -8.40
N ARG A 124 -2.62 11.48 -9.57
CA ARG A 124 -3.52 10.35 -9.85
C ARG A 124 -2.83 9.04 -9.52
N TYR A 125 -3.61 8.11 -9.01
CA TYR A 125 -3.17 6.78 -8.64
C TYR A 125 -4.10 5.74 -9.23
N ASN A 126 -3.58 4.89 -10.10
CA ASN A 126 -4.31 3.78 -10.70
C ASN A 126 -3.71 2.43 -10.26
N PRO A 127 -4.39 1.67 -9.38
CA PRO A 127 -3.90 0.37 -8.94
C PRO A 127 -3.67 -0.64 -10.07
N LEU A 128 -4.45 -0.57 -11.16
CA LEU A 128 -4.33 -1.50 -12.28
C LEU A 128 -3.04 -1.28 -13.08
N ALA A 129 -2.44 -0.08 -13.03
CA ALA A 129 -1.17 0.22 -13.69
C ALA A 129 0.00 -0.66 -13.21
N TYR A 130 -0.12 -1.28 -12.05
CA TYR A 130 0.92 -2.10 -11.43
C TYR A 130 0.72 -3.61 -11.58
N ILE A 131 -0.29 -4.04 -12.34
CA ILE A 131 -0.52 -5.45 -12.65
C ILE A 131 0.45 -5.88 -13.74
N ARG A 132 1.25 -6.91 -13.47
CA ARG A 132 2.20 -7.52 -14.40
C ARG A 132 1.88 -8.98 -14.68
N SER A 133 1.06 -9.61 -13.82
CA SER A 133 0.71 -11.02 -13.90
C SER A 133 -0.63 -11.29 -13.21
N GLU A 134 -1.21 -12.47 -13.44
CA GLU A 134 -2.40 -12.95 -12.74
C GLU A 134 -2.22 -12.98 -11.22
N LYS A 135 -0.99 -13.22 -10.75
CA LYS A 135 -0.66 -13.16 -9.33
C LYS A 135 -0.91 -11.76 -8.75
N ASP A 136 -0.60 -10.71 -9.52
CA ASP A 136 -0.82 -9.32 -9.08
C ASP A 136 -2.30 -8.96 -9.04
N ILE A 137 -3.12 -9.55 -9.94
CA ILE A 137 -4.58 -9.43 -9.88
C ILE A 137 -5.09 -9.95 -8.53
N LEU A 138 -4.67 -11.15 -8.14
CA LEU A 138 -5.08 -11.75 -6.86
C LEU A 138 -4.59 -10.93 -5.65
N LYS A 139 -3.37 -10.40 -5.70
CA LYS A 139 -2.83 -9.51 -4.65
C LYS A 139 -3.66 -8.22 -4.55
N LEU A 140 -3.99 -7.59 -5.68
CA LEU A 140 -4.81 -6.38 -5.72
C LEU A 140 -6.21 -6.62 -5.14
N VAL A 141 -6.87 -7.70 -5.55
CA VAL A 141 -8.20 -8.08 -5.05
C VAL A 141 -8.16 -8.33 -3.54
N ASN A 142 -7.14 -9.04 -3.03
CA ASN A 142 -6.98 -9.24 -1.60
C ASN A 142 -6.80 -7.92 -0.86
N ALA A 143 -5.94 -7.02 -1.35
CA ALA A 143 -5.72 -5.71 -0.76
C ALA A 143 -7.00 -4.87 -0.75
N LEU A 144 -7.75 -4.87 -1.85
CA LEU A 144 -9.03 -4.17 -1.96
C LEU A 144 -10.03 -4.66 -0.91
N ILE A 145 -10.25 -5.97 -0.82
CA ILE A 145 -11.21 -6.56 0.13
C ILE A 145 -10.77 -6.29 1.57
N MET A 146 -9.48 -6.46 1.89
CA MET A 146 -8.98 -6.26 3.25
C MET A 146 -9.07 -4.81 3.72
N ASN A 147 -8.89 -3.85 2.82
CA ASN A 147 -8.87 -2.43 3.16
C ASN A 147 -10.24 -1.73 3.03
N THR A 148 -11.26 -2.43 2.55
CA THR A 148 -12.64 -1.91 2.43
C THR A 148 -13.63 -2.67 3.33
N LYS A 149 -13.15 -3.39 4.34
CA LYS A 149 -14.02 -4.03 5.34
C LYS A 149 -14.74 -2.99 6.18
N GLY A 150 -16.05 -3.18 6.39
CA GLY A 150 -16.83 -2.38 7.32
C GLY A 150 -16.42 -2.63 8.78
N GLU A 151 -16.70 -1.66 9.66
CA GLU A 151 -16.54 -1.83 11.09
C GLU A 151 -17.44 -2.97 11.58
N GLY A 152 -16.85 -4.02 12.15
CA GLY A 152 -17.58 -5.19 12.68
C GLY A 152 -17.59 -6.43 11.79
N GLU A 153 -17.08 -6.38 10.57
CA GLU A 153 -16.84 -7.61 9.79
C GLU A 153 -15.75 -8.46 10.46
N LYS A 154 -16.17 -9.60 11.02
CA LYS A 154 -15.24 -10.55 11.61
C LYS A 154 -14.27 -11.08 10.55
N SER A 155 -13.03 -11.31 10.94
CA SER A 155 -11.94 -11.78 10.07
C SER A 155 -12.08 -13.23 9.57
N SER A 156 -13.22 -13.89 9.80
CA SER A 156 -13.47 -15.22 9.24
C SER A 156 -13.69 -15.11 7.74
N GLU A 157 -12.99 -15.92 6.96
CA GLU A 157 -13.23 -16.10 5.53
C GLU A 157 -14.67 -16.62 5.32
N ASP A 158 -15.62 -15.71 5.32
CA ASP A 158 -17.01 -16.03 5.04
C ASP A 158 -17.17 -16.39 3.55
N PHE A 159 -18.15 -17.21 3.25
CA PHE A 159 -18.55 -17.57 1.90
C PHE A 159 -18.68 -16.31 1.00
N TRP A 160 -19.24 -15.23 1.53
CA TRP A 160 -19.43 -13.96 0.82
C TRP A 160 -18.12 -13.35 0.35
N VAL A 161 -17.13 -13.27 1.21
CA VAL A 161 -15.79 -12.75 0.88
C VAL A 161 -15.09 -13.60 -0.18
N LYS A 162 -15.26 -14.92 -0.13
CA LYS A 162 -14.70 -15.83 -1.16
C LYS A 162 -15.38 -15.61 -2.52
N ALA A 163 -16.68 -15.41 -2.53
CA ALA A 163 -17.43 -15.17 -3.74
C ALA A 163 -17.14 -13.78 -4.33
N GLU A 164 -17.05 -12.73 -3.50
CA GLU A 164 -16.60 -11.40 -3.92
C GLU A 164 -15.20 -11.44 -4.54
N ARG A 165 -14.29 -12.20 -3.93
CA ARG A 165 -12.93 -12.37 -4.44
C ARG A 165 -12.92 -12.99 -5.84
N LEU A 166 -13.72 -14.02 -6.08
CA LEU A 166 -13.86 -14.63 -7.39
C LEU A 166 -14.39 -13.63 -8.42
N TYR A 167 -15.40 -12.87 -8.04
CA TYR A 167 -16.02 -11.90 -8.93
C TYR A 167 -15.09 -10.75 -9.30
N TYR A 168 -14.45 -10.11 -8.31
CA TYR A 168 -13.44 -9.08 -8.57
C TYR A 168 -12.26 -9.60 -9.39
N SER A 169 -11.80 -10.83 -9.11
CA SER A 169 -10.71 -11.43 -9.88
C SER A 169 -11.11 -11.69 -11.34
N ALA A 170 -12.38 -12.07 -11.58
CA ALA A 170 -12.90 -12.22 -12.92
C ALA A 170 -12.96 -10.88 -13.67
N LEU A 171 -13.54 -9.84 -13.05
CA LEU A 171 -13.70 -8.53 -13.69
C LEU A 171 -12.36 -7.83 -13.93
N ILE A 172 -11.48 -7.80 -12.93
CA ILE A 172 -10.14 -7.19 -13.07
C ILE A 172 -9.30 -7.99 -14.06
N GLY A 173 -9.42 -9.32 -14.06
CA GLY A 173 -8.77 -10.16 -15.06
C GLY A 173 -9.27 -9.86 -16.47
N TYR A 174 -10.57 -9.71 -16.65
CA TYR A 174 -11.14 -9.32 -17.94
C TYR A 174 -10.61 -7.97 -18.42
N ILE A 175 -10.64 -6.94 -17.54
CA ILE A 175 -10.13 -5.60 -17.84
C ILE A 175 -8.65 -5.65 -18.23
N TRP A 176 -7.83 -6.37 -17.47
CA TRP A 176 -6.39 -6.42 -17.70
C TRP A 176 -6.02 -7.06 -19.06
N TYR A 177 -6.74 -8.09 -19.47
CA TYR A 177 -6.48 -8.79 -20.73
C TYR A 177 -7.16 -8.16 -21.95
N GLU A 178 -8.42 -7.73 -21.81
CA GLU A 178 -9.29 -7.41 -22.93
C GLU A 178 -9.52 -5.90 -23.17
N ALA A 179 -9.34 -5.07 -22.11
CA ALA A 179 -9.59 -3.63 -22.23
C ALA A 179 -8.41 -2.90 -22.87
N THR A 180 -8.69 -1.72 -23.45
CA THR A 180 -7.65 -0.79 -23.91
C THR A 180 -6.88 -0.21 -22.71
N GLU A 181 -5.68 0.33 -22.95
CA GLU A 181 -4.87 0.89 -21.84
C GLU A 181 -5.60 2.00 -21.06
N GLU A 182 -6.42 2.81 -21.75
CA GLU A 182 -7.19 3.90 -21.15
C GLU A 182 -8.35 3.39 -20.28
N GLU A 183 -8.83 2.16 -20.56
CA GLU A 183 -9.91 1.53 -19.81
C GLU A 183 -9.41 0.67 -18.64
N LYS A 184 -8.11 0.45 -18.50
CA LYS A 184 -7.53 -0.34 -17.41
C LYS A 184 -7.51 0.46 -16.10
N ASN A 185 -8.68 0.69 -15.52
CA ASN A 185 -8.88 1.46 -14.30
C ASN A 185 -10.13 1.02 -13.50
N PHE A 186 -10.33 1.64 -12.34
CA PHE A 186 -11.49 1.36 -11.49
C PHE A 186 -12.81 1.87 -12.04
N ILE A 187 -12.81 2.83 -12.97
CA ILE A 187 -14.03 3.33 -13.61
C ILE A 187 -14.65 2.19 -14.43
N THR A 188 -13.86 1.52 -15.24
CA THR A 188 -14.31 0.35 -16.01
C THR A 188 -14.76 -0.80 -15.10
N LEU A 189 -14.09 -1.02 -13.98
CA LEU A 189 -14.52 -2.00 -12.98
C LEU A 189 -15.93 -1.68 -12.45
N LEU A 190 -16.18 -0.41 -12.11
CA LEU A 190 -17.51 0.04 -11.66
C LEU A 190 -18.57 -0.11 -12.73
N ASP A 191 -18.24 0.22 -13.99
CA ASP A 191 -19.17 0.06 -15.11
C ASP A 191 -19.56 -1.40 -15.31
N LEU A 192 -18.61 -2.33 -15.19
CA LEU A 192 -18.88 -3.76 -15.25
C LEU A 192 -19.74 -4.23 -14.07
N ILE A 193 -19.47 -3.75 -12.85
CA ILE A 193 -20.29 -4.08 -11.68
C ILE A 193 -21.72 -3.56 -11.86
N ASN A 194 -21.89 -2.33 -12.33
CA ASN A 194 -23.19 -1.73 -12.57
C ASN A 194 -23.96 -2.40 -13.71
N ALA A 195 -23.26 -2.96 -14.68
CA ALA A 195 -23.84 -3.74 -15.78
C ALA A 195 -24.14 -5.21 -15.41
N SER A 196 -23.72 -5.64 -14.22
CA SER A 196 -23.98 -6.98 -13.71
C SER A 196 -25.35 -7.01 -13.02
N GLU A 197 -26.18 -7.97 -13.39
CA GLU A 197 -27.49 -8.18 -12.83
C GLU A 197 -27.75 -9.68 -12.66
N ALA A 198 -28.41 -10.05 -11.56
CA ALA A 198 -28.94 -11.39 -11.36
C ALA A 198 -30.42 -11.30 -11.01
N ARG A 199 -31.26 -12.11 -11.65
CA ARG A 199 -32.70 -12.18 -11.40
C ARG A 199 -33.03 -13.41 -10.59
N GLU A 200 -33.87 -13.24 -9.59
CA GLU A 200 -34.32 -14.33 -8.72
C GLU A 200 -35.41 -15.20 -9.38
N ASP A 201 -36.16 -14.58 -10.28
CA ASP A 201 -37.33 -15.16 -10.98
C ASP A 201 -36.99 -15.75 -12.36
N ASP A 202 -35.77 -15.52 -12.85
CA ASP A 202 -35.29 -16.01 -14.14
C ASP A 202 -33.81 -16.42 -14.08
N GLU A 203 -33.58 -17.69 -13.83
CA GLU A 203 -32.21 -18.28 -13.81
C GLU A 203 -31.54 -18.29 -15.18
N THR A 204 -32.30 -18.09 -16.26
CA THR A 204 -31.76 -18.06 -17.64
C THR A 204 -31.35 -16.66 -18.09
N TYR A 205 -31.67 -15.64 -17.28
CA TYR A 205 -31.32 -14.27 -17.59
C TYR A 205 -29.80 -14.06 -17.68
N GLN A 206 -29.38 -13.42 -18.75
CA GLN A 206 -28.00 -13.03 -18.97
C GLN A 206 -27.84 -11.52 -18.95
N SER A 207 -27.04 -11.01 -18.04
CA SER A 207 -26.63 -9.61 -18.01
C SER A 207 -25.65 -9.29 -19.15
N PRO A 208 -25.43 -7.99 -19.46
CA PRO A 208 -24.37 -7.62 -20.43
C PRO A 208 -23.01 -8.20 -20.07
N VAL A 209 -22.68 -8.31 -18.79
CA VAL A 209 -21.41 -8.91 -18.33
C VAL A 209 -21.39 -10.42 -18.55
N ASP A 210 -22.50 -11.12 -18.34
CA ASP A 210 -22.60 -12.55 -18.67
C ASP A 210 -22.30 -12.80 -20.16
N LEU A 211 -22.81 -11.95 -21.04
CA LEU A 211 -22.57 -12.05 -22.48
C LEU A 211 -21.09 -11.81 -22.84
N LEU A 212 -20.43 -10.82 -22.20
CA LEU A 212 -19.00 -10.58 -22.40
C LEU A 212 -18.18 -11.82 -22.02
N PHE A 213 -18.46 -12.43 -20.87
CA PHE A 213 -17.76 -13.63 -20.41
C PHE A 213 -18.08 -14.86 -21.28
N SER A 214 -19.30 -14.99 -21.77
CA SER A 214 -19.66 -16.07 -22.70
C SER A 214 -18.89 -15.98 -24.00
N GLN A 215 -18.76 -14.79 -24.58
CA GLN A 215 -17.97 -14.56 -25.80
C GLN A 215 -16.48 -14.84 -25.57
N LEU A 216 -15.95 -14.45 -24.42
CA LEU A 216 -14.56 -14.75 -24.07
C LEU A 216 -14.35 -16.25 -23.87
N GLU A 217 -15.28 -16.94 -23.22
CA GLU A 217 -15.24 -18.39 -22.99
C GLU A 217 -15.29 -19.18 -24.30
N GLU A 218 -16.09 -18.77 -25.27
CA GLU A 218 -16.14 -19.39 -26.61
C GLU A 218 -14.80 -19.28 -27.34
N ARG A 219 -14.11 -18.14 -27.18
CA ARG A 219 -12.81 -17.89 -27.79
C ARG A 219 -11.67 -18.56 -27.03
N GLU A 220 -11.67 -18.47 -25.71
CA GLU A 220 -10.60 -18.91 -24.82
C GLU A 220 -11.16 -19.56 -23.54
N PRO A 221 -11.57 -20.87 -23.61
CA PRO A 221 -12.20 -21.55 -22.45
C PRO A 221 -11.31 -21.64 -21.20
N ASP A 222 -10.00 -21.57 -21.38
CA ASP A 222 -8.99 -21.63 -20.30
C ASP A 222 -8.52 -20.28 -19.80
N HIS A 223 -9.12 -19.20 -20.28
CA HIS A 223 -8.77 -17.84 -19.86
C HIS A 223 -8.95 -17.65 -18.36
N PHE A 224 -7.98 -16.98 -17.72
CA PHE A 224 -7.98 -16.74 -16.26
C PHE A 224 -9.30 -16.15 -15.76
N ALA A 225 -9.76 -15.07 -16.40
CA ALA A 225 -10.99 -14.38 -16.01
C ALA A 225 -12.24 -15.27 -16.14
N VAL A 226 -12.31 -16.08 -17.20
CA VAL A 226 -13.38 -17.06 -17.43
C VAL A 226 -13.41 -18.10 -16.31
N LYS A 227 -12.25 -18.63 -15.90
CA LYS A 227 -12.17 -19.60 -14.80
C LYS A 227 -12.67 -19.01 -13.47
N GLN A 228 -12.36 -17.74 -13.18
CA GLN A 228 -12.85 -17.07 -11.98
C GLN A 228 -14.36 -16.83 -12.06
N TYR A 229 -14.84 -16.34 -13.19
CA TYR A 229 -16.26 -16.06 -13.43
C TYR A 229 -17.13 -17.30 -13.35
N ARG A 230 -16.71 -18.39 -13.97
CA ARG A 230 -17.40 -19.69 -13.92
C ARG A 230 -17.59 -20.17 -12.49
N LYS A 231 -16.54 -20.07 -11.65
CA LYS A 231 -16.62 -20.43 -10.22
C LYS A 231 -17.60 -19.52 -9.47
N PHE A 232 -17.58 -18.23 -9.74
CA PHE A 232 -18.54 -17.27 -9.18
C PHE A 232 -19.97 -17.61 -9.54
N LYS A 233 -20.26 -17.95 -10.80
CA LYS A 233 -21.59 -18.29 -11.31
C LYS A 233 -22.14 -19.61 -10.77
N MET A 234 -21.36 -20.41 -10.06
CA MET A 234 -21.86 -21.64 -9.41
C MET A 234 -22.82 -21.34 -8.24
N ALA A 235 -22.88 -20.10 -7.74
CA ALA A 235 -23.84 -19.70 -6.74
C ALA A 235 -25.26 -19.58 -7.34
N ALA A 236 -26.30 -19.88 -6.54
CA ALA A 236 -27.70 -19.72 -6.95
C ALA A 236 -28.07 -18.23 -7.15
N GLY A 237 -29.07 -17.95 -7.98
CA GLY A 237 -29.45 -16.60 -8.40
C GLY A 237 -29.69 -15.61 -7.25
N LYS A 238 -30.39 -16.01 -6.18
CA LYS A 238 -30.58 -15.19 -4.97
C LYS A 238 -29.26 -14.85 -4.28
N THR A 239 -28.36 -15.81 -4.19
CA THR A 239 -27.02 -15.65 -3.62
C THR A 239 -26.18 -14.75 -4.50
N LEU A 240 -26.19 -14.91 -5.82
CA LEU A 240 -25.50 -14.04 -6.78
C LEU A 240 -25.92 -12.58 -6.61
N LYS A 241 -27.23 -12.30 -6.53
CA LYS A 241 -27.75 -10.94 -6.32
C LYS A 241 -27.20 -10.32 -5.05
N SER A 242 -27.14 -11.07 -3.95
CA SER A 242 -26.59 -10.59 -2.68
C SER A 242 -25.09 -10.31 -2.77
N ILE A 243 -24.32 -11.13 -3.51
CA ILE A 243 -22.89 -10.90 -3.73
C ILE A 243 -22.67 -9.64 -4.58
N LEU A 244 -23.46 -9.43 -5.64
CA LEU A 244 -23.38 -8.24 -6.48
C LEU A 244 -23.67 -6.97 -5.68
N ILE A 245 -24.67 -6.99 -4.80
CA ILE A 245 -25.00 -5.88 -3.90
C ILE A 245 -23.81 -5.60 -2.95
N SER A 246 -23.20 -6.63 -2.39
CA SER A 246 -22.04 -6.49 -1.50
C SER A 246 -20.85 -5.88 -2.22
N CYS A 247 -20.54 -6.35 -3.43
CA CYS A 247 -19.49 -5.78 -4.27
C CYS A 247 -19.74 -4.30 -4.59
N GLY A 248 -20.95 -3.95 -4.99
CA GLY A 248 -21.32 -2.56 -5.26
C GLY A 248 -21.22 -1.67 -4.03
N ALA A 249 -21.70 -2.14 -2.87
CA ALA A 249 -21.62 -1.41 -1.61
C ALA A 249 -20.19 -1.14 -1.16
N ARG A 250 -19.27 -2.11 -1.36
CA ARG A 250 -17.85 -1.97 -1.05
C ARG A 250 -17.17 -0.87 -1.85
N LEU A 251 -17.59 -0.63 -3.08
CA LEU A 251 -17.07 0.41 -3.97
C LEU A 251 -17.93 1.68 -4.02
N ALA A 252 -18.93 1.81 -3.15
CA ALA A 252 -19.80 3.01 -3.09
C ALA A 252 -19.04 4.35 -2.97
N PRO A 253 -17.88 4.47 -2.30
CA PRO A 253 -17.10 5.71 -2.33
C PRO A 253 -16.73 6.20 -3.73
N PHE A 254 -16.65 5.32 -4.71
CA PHE A 254 -16.38 5.66 -6.11
C PHE A 254 -17.58 6.29 -6.85
N ASP A 255 -18.75 6.43 -6.23
CA ASP A 255 -19.83 7.25 -6.77
C ASP A 255 -19.44 8.73 -6.78
N ILE A 256 -18.43 9.12 -5.99
CA ILE A 256 -17.85 10.46 -6.00
C ILE A 256 -16.97 10.62 -7.23
N LYS A 257 -17.36 11.58 -8.09
CA LYS A 257 -16.66 11.84 -9.36
C LYS A 257 -15.17 12.15 -9.15
N GLU A 258 -14.86 12.98 -8.16
CA GLU A 258 -13.47 13.39 -7.87
C GLU A 258 -12.59 12.20 -7.48
N LEU A 259 -13.14 11.18 -6.82
CA LEU A 259 -12.40 9.96 -6.51
C LEU A 259 -12.15 9.11 -7.78
N ARG A 260 -13.16 8.99 -8.66
CA ARG A 260 -12.98 8.31 -9.94
C ARG A 260 -11.89 9.00 -10.77
N ASP A 261 -11.97 10.33 -10.88
CA ASP A 261 -10.97 11.12 -11.62
C ASP A 261 -9.56 10.93 -11.04
N LEU A 262 -9.43 10.81 -9.71
CA LEU A 262 -8.15 10.55 -9.05
C LEU A 262 -7.55 9.20 -9.42
N MET A 263 -8.38 8.19 -9.69
CA MET A 263 -7.94 6.82 -9.94
C MET A 263 -8.07 6.38 -11.42
N GLU A 264 -8.22 7.34 -12.33
CA GLU A 264 -8.39 7.09 -13.75
C GLU A 264 -7.11 6.60 -14.44
N TYR A 265 -5.97 7.22 -14.14
CA TYR A 265 -4.65 6.84 -14.62
C TYR A 265 -3.59 7.03 -13.54
N ASP A 266 -2.34 6.65 -13.79
CA ASP A 266 -1.30 6.69 -12.78
C ASP A 266 -0.25 7.78 -13.03
N GLU A 267 0.08 8.53 -11.99
CA GLU A 267 1.16 9.51 -11.96
C GLU A 267 2.17 9.23 -10.83
N LEU A 268 1.86 8.28 -9.93
CA LEU A 268 2.71 8.01 -8.78
C LEU A 268 3.97 7.22 -9.14
N GLU A 269 3.91 6.34 -10.14
CA GLU A 269 5.04 5.52 -10.59
C GLU A 269 5.72 4.79 -9.40
N LEU A 270 4.91 4.11 -8.58
CA LEU A 270 5.34 3.50 -7.31
C LEU A 270 6.52 2.53 -7.48
N ASP A 271 6.58 1.83 -8.60
CA ASP A 271 7.63 0.87 -8.92
C ASP A 271 9.00 1.51 -9.19
N THR A 272 9.07 2.83 -9.28
CA THR A 272 10.32 3.58 -9.55
C THR A 272 10.92 4.26 -8.32
N LEU A 273 10.29 4.14 -7.14
CA LEU A 273 10.77 4.79 -5.91
C LEU A 273 12.16 4.32 -5.49
N GLY A 274 12.55 3.10 -5.84
CA GLY A 274 13.89 2.56 -5.59
C GLY A 274 14.92 2.93 -6.66
N ASP A 275 14.50 3.37 -7.84
CA ASP A 275 15.39 3.70 -8.96
C ASP A 275 15.91 5.13 -8.92
N GLN A 276 15.06 6.04 -8.46
CA GLN A 276 15.34 7.47 -8.38
C GLN A 276 14.91 8.02 -7.02
N LYS A 277 15.69 8.94 -6.47
CA LYS A 277 15.30 9.65 -5.25
C LYS A 277 13.94 10.31 -5.43
N THR A 278 12.96 9.82 -4.72
CA THR A 278 11.57 10.26 -4.78
C THR A 278 11.07 10.51 -3.36
N ALA A 279 10.33 11.57 -3.18
CA ALA A 279 9.59 11.85 -1.94
C ALA A 279 8.09 11.80 -2.25
N LEU A 280 7.42 10.78 -1.75
CA LEU A 280 5.99 10.59 -1.84
C LEU A 280 5.33 11.09 -0.55
N PHE A 281 4.49 12.11 -0.66
CA PHE A 281 3.68 12.63 0.44
C PHE A 281 2.26 12.09 0.32
N VAL A 282 1.82 11.37 1.36
CA VAL A 282 0.48 10.83 1.46
C VAL A 282 -0.30 11.66 2.48
N ILE A 283 -1.16 12.54 1.98
CA ILE A 283 -1.94 13.47 2.79
C ILE A 283 -3.33 12.87 3.01
N LEU A 284 -3.64 12.52 4.24
CA LEU A 284 -4.92 11.93 4.63
C LEU A 284 -5.41 12.53 5.94
N SER A 285 -6.74 12.55 6.13
CA SER A 285 -7.35 13.14 7.33
C SER A 285 -7.05 12.29 8.57
N ASP A 286 -6.80 12.97 9.69
CA ASP A 286 -6.70 12.35 11.03
C ASP A 286 -8.06 12.24 11.73
N THR A 287 -9.10 12.88 11.19
CA THR A 287 -10.46 12.93 11.77
C THR A 287 -11.49 12.16 10.94
N ASP A 288 -11.23 11.91 9.66
CA ASP A 288 -12.12 11.23 8.74
C ASP A 288 -11.39 10.11 7.99
N SER A 289 -11.83 8.88 8.18
CA SER A 289 -11.21 7.68 7.61
C SER A 289 -11.85 7.22 6.28
N THR A 290 -12.85 7.92 5.78
CA THR A 290 -13.68 7.49 4.62
C THR A 290 -12.83 7.06 3.41
N PHE A 291 -11.75 7.78 3.09
CA PHE A 291 -10.89 7.51 1.94
C PHE A 291 -9.56 6.85 2.29
N ASN A 292 -9.34 6.48 3.55
CA ASN A 292 -8.08 5.86 3.98
C ASN A 292 -7.81 4.52 3.27
N PHE A 293 -8.84 3.84 2.77
CA PHE A 293 -8.67 2.60 2.01
C PHE A 293 -7.82 2.80 0.74
N VAL A 294 -7.89 3.99 0.12
CA VAL A 294 -7.06 4.32 -1.08
C VAL A 294 -5.58 4.34 -0.70
N ALA A 295 -5.23 5.00 0.40
CA ALA A 295 -3.87 5.02 0.92
C ALA A 295 -3.40 3.62 1.33
N ALA A 296 -4.25 2.85 2.01
CA ALA A 296 -3.92 1.48 2.43
C ALA A 296 -3.68 0.56 1.23
N LEU A 297 -4.49 0.68 0.18
CA LEU A 297 -4.29 -0.04 -1.08
C LEU A 297 -2.96 0.36 -1.74
N MET A 298 -2.68 1.65 -1.81
CA MET A 298 -1.42 2.17 -2.35
C MET A 298 -0.21 1.66 -1.55
N TYR A 299 -0.24 1.70 -0.22
CA TYR A 299 0.83 1.15 0.62
C TYR A 299 1.04 -0.34 0.40
N SER A 300 -0.03 -1.12 0.31
CA SER A 300 0.04 -2.56 0.06
C SER A 300 0.74 -2.86 -1.27
N GLN A 301 0.41 -2.12 -2.32
CA GLN A 301 1.06 -2.24 -3.62
C GLN A 301 2.51 -1.76 -3.58
N LEU A 302 2.77 -0.62 -2.97
CA LEU A 302 4.11 -0.05 -2.84
C LEU A 302 5.08 -1.03 -2.18
N PHE A 303 4.71 -1.60 -1.02
CA PHE A 303 5.56 -2.56 -0.33
C PHE A 303 5.81 -3.82 -1.17
N ASN A 304 4.78 -4.37 -1.82
CA ASN A 304 4.95 -5.54 -2.68
C ASN A 304 5.90 -5.23 -3.85
N LEU A 305 5.67 -4.11 -4.56
CA LEU A 305 6.48 -3.70 -5.71
C LEU A 305 7.96 -3.49 -5.33
N LEU A 306 8.20 -2.79 -4.23
CA LEU A 306 9.57 -2.48 -3.80
C LEU A 306 10.31 -3.71 -3.25
N CYS A 307 9.62 -4.59 -2.51
CA CYS A 307 10.22 -5.83 -2.03
C CYS A 307 10.54 -6.78 -3.20
N ASP A 308 9.59 -7.02 -4.10
CA ASP A 308 9.82 -7.86 -5.28
C ASP A 308 10.98 -7.31 -6.11
N LYS A 309 11.04 -5.99 -6.33
CA LYS A 309 12.11 -5.35 -7.08
C LYS A 309 13.47 -5.39 -6.36
N ALA A 310 13.46 -5.27 -5.03
CA ALA A 310 14.68 -5.42 -4.24
C ALA A 310 15.28 -6.82 -4.39
N ASP A 311 14.45 -7.85 -4.35
CA ASP A 311 14.89 -9.23 -4.49
C ASP A 311 15.38 -9.54 -5.91
N ASP A 312 14.62 -9.11 -6.93
CA ASP A 312 14.89 -9.44 -8.32
C ASP A 312 16.02 -8.61 -8.96
N PHE A 313 16.13 -7.32 -8.61
CA PHE A 313 17.03 -6.37 -9.29
C PHE A 313 18.12 -5.78 -8.42
N TYR A 314 17.92 -5.67 -7.10
CA TYR A 314 18.87 -4.99 -6.20
C TYR A 314 19.63 -5.94 -5.25
N GLY A 315 19.54 -7.25 -5.45
CA GLY A 315 20.21 -8.25 -4.62
C GLY A 315 19.79 -8.19 -3.14
N GLY A 316 18.50 -8.00 -2.89
CA GLY A 316 17.92 -7.89 -1.55
C GLY A 316 18.18 -6.55 -0.85
N ARG A 317 18.43 -5.47 -1.60
CA ARG A 317 18.65 -4.12 -1.07
C ARG A 317 17.76 -3.12 -1.81
N LEU A 318 17.13 -2.26 -1.07
CA LEU A 318 16.48 -1.05 -1.56
C LEU A 318 17.39 0.15 -1.33
#